data_bd8edfa389a667ba26d78591ca2abec9
#
_entry.id   bd8edfa389a667ba26d78591ca2abec9
#
_cell.length_a   1.000
_cell.length_b   1.000
_cell.length_c   1.000
_cell.angle_alpha   90.00
_cell.angle_beta   90.00
_cell.angle_gamma   90.00
#
_symmetry.space_group_name_H-M   'P 1'
#
loop_
_entity.id
_entity.type
_entity.pdbx_description
1 polymer ?
#
loop_
_entity_poly.entity_id
_entity_poly.type
_entity_poly.pdbx_seq_one_letter_code
_entity_poly.pdbx_strand_id
1 'polypeptide(L)'
;MINQTCPLVLHDLYGYDIQSAYPTILGKQFYDFGNIDLNNKQERNIFIGHQQKGNQNLSQFLIKSAESLVNFYLQENNLTEDEIITTQRDGFIIRRLLDNHDQFIDMKLRELIDFLIISVDREKFLYLEDGKIIVKGMPYFYDGLMVFYNQFKNLNFYNKSTLFEQIEQIKNLVLNCENVQPFLIPKNEQTFMVITYKGSIEIKDPDFVDPKTIDKTKYFDHFFRCFLRSIYLECY
;
A
#
# COMPACT_ATOMS: atom_id res chain seq x y z
N MET A 1 5.62 24.56 -4.56
CA MET A 1 5.02 23.54 -5.46
C MET A 1 6.16 22.74 -6.05
N ILE A 2 6.35 21.52 -5.58
CA ILE A 2 7.26 20.60 -6.27
C ILE A 2 6.58 20.32 -7.59
N ASN A 3 7.24 20.68 -8.70
CA ASN A 3 6.87 20.21 -10.02
C ASN A 3 7.07 18.70 -10.03
N GLN A 4 6.02 17.97 -9.64
CA GLN A 4 6.06 16.52 -9.47
C GLN A 4 5.76 15.85 -10.79
N THR A 5 6.76 15.84 -11.60
CA THR A 5 6.82 14.96 -12.74
C THR A 5 7.36 13.63 -12.24
N CYS A 6 6.53 12.59 -12.34
CA CYS A 6 6.85 11.17 -12.23
C CYS A 6 6.82 10.53 -10.83
N PRO A 7 6.46 9.24 -10.77
CA PRO A 7 6.61 8.44 -9.59
C PRO A 7 8.08 8.40 -9.21
N LEU A 8 8.33 8.85 -8.00
CA LEU A 8 9.66 8.87 -7.46
C LEU A 8 9.91 7.51 -6.79
N VAL A 9 10.98 6.85 -7.19
CA VAL A 9 11.60 5.87 -6.31
C VAL A 9 12.34 6.67 -5.26
N LEU A 10 11.87 6.61 -4.04
CA LEU A 10 12.48 7.28 -2.90
C LEU A 10 13.06 6.23 -1.98
N HIS A 11 14.20 6.54 -1.40
CA HIS A 11 14.92 5.68 -0.46
C HIS A 11 15.00 6.36 0.90
N ASP A 12 15.23 5.56 1.94
CA ASP A 12 15.50 6.03 3.29
C ASP A 12 14.41 6.96 3.85
N LEU A 13 13.17 6.49 3.78
CA LEU A 13 12.00 7.20 4.29
C LEU A 13 11.57 6.66 5.65
N TYR A 14 10.83 7.49 6.36
CA TYR A 14 10.32 7.19 7.69
C TYR A 14 8.80 7.28 7.69
N GLY A 15 8.15 6.19 8.05
CA GLY A 15 6.71 6.10 8.21
C GLY A 15 6.31 6.16 9.68
N TYR A 16 5.30 6.92 9.99
CA TYR A 16 4.70 7.03 11.31
C TYR A 16 3.24 6.66 11.22
N ASP A 17 2.83 5.58 11.90
CA ASP A 17 1.44 5.12 11.96
C ASP A 17 0.94 5.20 13.40
N ILE A 18 -0.29 5.66 13.63
CA ILE A 18 -0.92 5.62 14.96
C ILE A 18 -1.04 4.16 15.40
N GLN A 19 -0.40 3.84 16.51
CA GLN A 19 -0.42 2.49 17.04
C GLN A 19 -1.82 2.09 17.48
N SER A 20 -2.39 1.06 16.83
CA SER A 20 -3.76 0.63 17.14
C SER A 20 -4.77 1.79 17.09
N ALA A 21 -4.80 2.55 16.00
CA ALA A 21 -5.43 3.87 15.86
C ALA A 21 -6.79 4.00 16.58
N TYR A 22 -7.72 3.10 16.35
CA TYR A 22 -9.06 3.23 16.94
C TYR A 22 -9.10 3.06 18.46
N PRO A 23 -8.50 2.02 19.06
CA PRO A 23 -8.39 1.94 20.52
C PRO A 23 -7.63 3.11 21.15
N THR A 24 -6.60 3.61 20.49
CA THR A 24 -5.84 4.78 20.95
C THR A 24 -6.73 6.02 21.00
N ILE A 25 -7.46 6.29 19.92
CA ILE A 25 -8.37 7.44 19.82
C ILE A 25 -9.53 7.34 20.80
N LEU A 26 -10.12 6.16 20.98
CA LEU A 26 -11.23 5.94 21.92
C LEU A 26 -10.78 6.06 23.38
N GLY A 27 -9.48 5.90 23.63
CA GLY A 27 -8.95 5.88 24.99
C GLY A 27 -9.30 4.59 25.71
N LYS A 28 -8.32 3.70 25.85
CA LYS A 28 -8.49 2.35 26.45
C LYS A 28 -9.15 2.36 27.83
N GLN A 29 -9.04 3.46 28.56
CA GLN A 29 -9.59 3.63 29.90
C GLN A 29 -11.01 4.21 29.91
N PHE A 30 -11.49 4.75 28.79
CA PHE A 30 -12.78 5.42 28.72
C PHE A 30 -13.80 4.68 27.84
N TYR A 31 -13.36 3.75 27.04
CA TYR A 31 -14.22 2.97 26.17
C TYR A 31 -14.25 1.51 26.60
N ASP A 32 -15.44 0.97 26.76
CA ASP A 32 -15.63 -0.44 27.15
C ASP A 32 -15.40 -1.35 25.93
N PHE A 33 -14.25 -1.97 25.89
CA PHE A 33 -13.90 -2.99 24.90
C PHE A 33 -14.34 -4.40 25.29
N GLY A 34 -14.99 -4.56 26.45
CA GLY A 34 -15.36 -5.88 26.97
C GLY A 34 -14.15 -6.77 27.23
N ASN A 35 -14.28 -8.06 26.91
CA ASN A 35 -13.22 -9.07 27.11
C ASN A 35 -12.32 -9.28 25.90
N ILE A 36 -12.19 -8.27 25.02
CA ILE A 36 -11.42 -8.40 23.78
C ILE A 36 -9.93 -8.20 24.07
N ASP A 37 -9.10 -9.04 23.51
CA ASP A 37 -7.66 -8.81 23.49
C ASP A 37 -7.32 -7.70 22.48
N LEU A 38 -7.04 -6.51 23.02
CA LEU A 38 -6.66 -5.35 22.19
C LEU A 38 -5.30 -5.52 21.48
N ASN A 39 -4.48 -6.48 21.88
CA ASN A 39 -3.23 -6.82 21.19
C ASN A 39 -3.50 -7.75 20.00
N ASN A 40 -4.60 -8.49 20.02
CA ASN A 40 -5.03 -9.29 18.87
C ASN A 40 -5.67 -8.39 17.81
N LYS A 41 -4.92 -8.15 16.74
CA LYS A 41 -5.35 -7.26 15.64
C LYS A 41 -6.70 -7.71 15.02
N GLN A 42 -6.92 -9.01 14.89
CA GLN A 42 -8.13 -9.54 14.26
C GLN A 42 -9.36 -9.31 15.14
N GLU A 43 -9.29 -9.67 16.40
CA GLU A 43 -10.39 -9.44 17.36
C GLU A 43 -10.74 -7.96 17.47
N ARG A 44 -9.72 -7.13 17.62
CA ARG A 44 -9.88 -5.68 17.68
C ARG A 44 -10.57 -5.12 16.45
N ASN A 45 -10.15 -5.51 15.25
CA ASN A 45 -10.73 -5.00 14.01
C ASN A 45 -12.16 -5.47 13.81
N ILE A 46 -12.48 -6.71 14.17
CA ILE A 46 -13.84 -7.24 14.14
C ILE A 46 -14.74 -6.43 15.08
N PHE A 47 -14.31 -6.24 16.31
CA PHE A 47 -15.07 -5.48 17.29
C PHE A 47 -15.36 -4.05 16.83
N ILE A 48 -14.32 -3.30 16.47
CA ILE A 48 -14.46 -1.92 15.98
C ILE A 48 -15.35 -1.87 14.75
N GLY A 49 -15.18 -2.80 13.81
CA GLY A 49 -16.01 -2.90 12.61
C GLY A 49 -17.48 -3.12 12.94
N HIS A 50 -17.80 -3.95 13.94
CA HIS A 50 -19.17 -4.14 14.43
C HIS A 50 -19.73 -2.87 15.07
N GLN A 51 -18.95 -2.16 15.88
CA GLN A 51 -19.38 -0.90 16.49
C GLN A 51 -19.65 0.19 15.45
N GLN A 52 -18.84 0.26 14.41
CA GLN A 52 -19.01 1.22 13.32
C GLN A 52 -20.21 0.92 12.41
N LYS A 53 -20.53 -0.37 12.20
CA LYS A 53 -21.56 -0.80 11.25
C LYS A 53 -22.95 -0.25 11.56
N GLY A 54 -23.24 0.02 12.83
CA GLY A 54 -24.51 0.62 13.29
C GLY A 54 -24.40 2.09 13.69
N ASN A 55 -23.20 2.69 13.64
CA ASN A 55 -22.95 4.01 14.20
C ASN A 55 -22.07 4.86 13.27
N GLN A 56 -22.73 5.56 12.36
CA GLN A 56 -22.06 6.42 11.38
C GLN A 56 -21.32 7.59 12.05
N ASN A 57 -21.83 8.10 13.16
CA ASN A 57 -21.20 9.17 13.93
C ASN A 57 -19.88 8.70 14.55
N LEU A 58 -19.85 7.48 15.09
CA LEU A 58 -18.62 6.89 15.62
C LEU A 58 -17.56 6.73 14.52
N SER A 59 -17.97 6.26 13.35
CA SER A 59 -17.06 6.12 12.21
C SER A 59 -16.45 7.45 11.79
N GLN A 60 -17.26 8.49 11.67
CA GLN A 60 -16.78 9.83 11.33
C GLN A 60 -15.89 10.44 12.43
N PHE A 61 -16.24 10.22 13.68
CA PHE A 61 -15.44 10.67 14.83
C PHE A 61 -14.04 10.04 14.79
N LEU A 62 -13.95 8.73 14.60
CA LEU A 62 -12.67 8.02 14.55
C LEU A 62 -11.78 8.49 13.39
N ILE A 63 -12.38 8.71 12.22
CA ILE A 63 -11.65 9.22 11.05
C ILE A 63 -11.09 10.62 11.34
N LYS A 64 -11.94 11.55 11.74
CA LYS A 64 -11.54 12.94 12.01
C LYS A 64 -10.52 13.05 13.14
N SER A 65 -10.66 12.24 14.17
CA SER A 65 -9.71 12.23 15.28
C SER A 65 -8.34 11.70 14.87
N ALA A 66 -8.29 10.66 14.01
CA ALA A 66 -7.04 10.16 13.47
C ALA A 66 -6.34 11.23 12.60
N GLU A 67 -7.09 11.85 11.68
CA GLU A 67 -6.58 12.94 10.83
C GLU A 67 -6.10 14.13 11.66
N SER A 68 -6.82 14.50 12.72
CA SER A 68 -6.42 15.58 13.62
C SER A 68 -5.14 15.27 14.37
N LEU A 69 -4.97 14.03 14.82
CA LEU A 69 -3.75 13.58 15.50
C LEU A 69 -2.55 13.59 14.56
N VAL A 70 -2.72 13.11 13.33
CA VAL A 70 -1.68 13.19 12.29
C VAL A 70 -1.27 14.64 12.04
N ASN A 71 -2.24 15.53 11.83
CA ASN A 71 -1.98 16.96 11.61
C ASN A 71 -1.28 17.61 12.79
N PHE A 72 -1.64 17.25 14.01
CA PHE A 72 -0.97 17.73 15.23
C PHE A 72 0.52 17.36 15.21
N TYR A 73 0.87 16.08 14.92
CA TYR A 73 2.27 15.67 14.85
C TYR A 73 3.05 16.35 13.73
N LEU A 74 2.43 16.58 12.57
CA LEU A 74 3.06 17.32 11.48
C LEU A 74 3.38 18.76 11.87
N GLN A 75 2.46 19.44 12.57
CA GLN A 75 2.62 20.83 13.03
C GLN A 75 3.64 20.96 14.16
N GLU A 76 3.58 20.12 15.19
CA GLU A 76 4.52 20.12 16.30
C GLU A 76 5.98 19.92 15.85
N ASN A 77 6.18 19.21 14.74
CA ASN A 77 7.51 18.95 14.19
C ASN A 77 7.89 19.95 13.09
N ASN A 78 7.08 20.97 12.84
CA ASN A 78 7.33 22.00 11.83
C ASN A 78 7.71 21.43 10.47
N LEU A 79 7.03 20.34 10.04
CA LEU A 79 7.31 19.66 8.79
C LEU A 79 6.84 20.52 7.61
N THR A 80 7.72 20.71 6.65
CA THR A 80 7.42 21.42 5.42
C THR A 80 6.76 20.48 4.40
N GLU A 81 6.05 21.05 3.41
CA GLU A 81 5.45 20.27 2.32
C GLU A 81 6.47 19.42 1.55
N ASP A 82 7.74 19.87 1.48
CA ASP A 82 8.82 19.16 0.78
C ASP A 82 9.33 17.94 1.58
N GLU A 83 9.19 17.97 2.89
CA GLU A 83 9.56 16.85 3.77
C GLU A 83 8.48 15.79 3.82
N ILE A 84 7.20 16.17 3.61
CA ILE A 84 6.06 15.27 3.66
C ILE A 84 5.90 14.57 2.33
N ILE A 85 6.09 13.25 2.31
CA ILE A 85 5.93 12.42 1.12
C ILE A 85 4.45 12.11 0.88
N THR A 86 3.77 11.64 1.91
CA THR A 86 2.33 11.40 1.89
C THR A 86 1.76 11.41 3.30
N THR A 87 0.49 11.77 3.40
CA THR A 87 -0.31 11.62 4.62
C THR A 87 -1.38 10.57 4.38
N GLN A 88 -1.63 9.76 5.40
CA GLN A 88 -2.72 8.80 5.46
C GLN A 88 -3.65 9.21 6.59
N ARG A 89 -4.80 8.55 6.67
CA ARG A 89 -5.76 8.80 7.74
C ARG A 89 -5.15 8.64 9.14
N ASP A 90 -4.33 7.63 9.31
CA ASP A 90 -3.75 7.21 10.59
C ASP A 90 -2.22 7.23 10.62
N GLY A 91 -1.61 7.95 9.66
CA GLY A 91 -0.16 8.04 9.59
C GLY A 91 0.36 9.01 8.53
N PHE A 92 1.68 9.09 8.42
CA PHE A 92 2.37 9.90 7.42
C PHE A 92 3.74 9.31 7.10
N ILE A 93 4.28 9.67 5.93
CA ILE A 93 5.62 9.27 5.48
C ILE A 93 6.40 10.53 5.18
N ILE A 94 7.62 10.61 5.69
CA ILE A 94 8.49 11.77 5.59
C ILE A 94 9.94 11.40 5.23
N ARG A 95 10.73 12.41 4.84
CA ARG A 95 12.12 12.25 4.37
C ARG A 95 13.15 12.18 5.47
N ARG A 96 12.82 12.54 6.70
CA ARG A 96 13.76 12.55 7.81
C ARG A 96 13.21 11.87 9.05
N LEU A 97 14.08 11.31 9.85
CA LEU A 97 13.71 10.88 11.19
C LEU A 97 13.40 12.11 12.05
N LEU A 98 12.36 12.03 12.87
CA LEU A 98 12.01 13.10 13.80
C LEU A 98 12.90 12.97 15.05
N ASP A 99 13.47 14.10 15.50
CA ASP A 99 14.39 14.14 16.65
C ASP A 99 13.75 13.68 17.96
N ASN A 100 12.44 13.84 18.06
CA ASN A 100 11.64 13.51 19.24
C ASN A 100 10.74 12.28 19.05
N HIS A 101 11.05 11.41 18.08
CA HIS A 101 10.19 10.26 17.72
C HIS A 101 9.91 9.32 18.90
N ASP A 102 10.86 9.19 19.86
CA ASP A 102 10.69 8.38 21.06
C ASP A 102 9.62 8.93 22.02
N GLN A 103 9.24 10.19 21.86
CA GLN A 103 8.18 10.82 22.66
C GLN A 103 6.78 10.56 22.12
N PHE A 104 6.67 10.01 20.89
CA PHE A 104 5.41 9.71 20.24
C PHE A 104 4.89 8.35 20.67
N ILE A 105 4.42 8.25 21.90
CA ILE A 105 3.95 6.99 22.51
C ILE A 105 2.84 6.31 21.68
N ASP A 106 2.04 7.11 20.97
CA ASP A 106 0.92 6.64 20.16
C ASP A 106 1.29 6.36 18.70
N MET A 107 2.52 6.62 18.29
CA MET A 107 2.99 6.42 16.92
C MET A 107 3.98 5.27 16.83
N LYS A 108 3.84 4.43 15.81
CA LYS A 108 4.81 3.41 15.46
C LYS A 108 5.68 3.93 14.33
N LEU A 109 6.99 4.03 14.58
CA LEU A 109 7.99 4.32 13.56
C LEU A 109 8.22 3.08 12.68
N ARG A 110 8.38 3.30 11.37
CA ARG A 110 8.83 2.33 10.38
C ARG A 110 9.91 2.95 9.51
N GLU A 111 11.01 2.26 9.35
CA GLU A 111 12.03 2.62 8.38
C GLU A 111 11.67 1.97 7.04
N LEU A 112 11.51 2.78 6.01
CA LEU A 112 11.12 2.33 4.68
C LEU A 112 12.36 2.35 3.79
N ILE A 113 12.86 1.18 3.42
CA ILE A 113 14.10 1.03 2.64
C ILE A 113 13.89 1.47 1.20
N ASP A 114 12.85 0.97 0.56
CA ASP A 114 12.48 1.34 -0.80
C ASP A 114 11.04 1.83 -0.82
N PHE A 115 10.80 2.99 -1.38
CA PHE A 115 9.48 3.56 -1.49
C PHE A 115 9.19 4.05 -2.91
N LEU A 116 8.11 3.59 -3.48
CA LEU A 116 7.65 4.01 -4.80
C LEU A 116 6.28 4.68 -4.69
N ILE A 117 6.21 5.95 -5.02
CA ILE A 117 4.93 6.66 -5.19
C ILE A 117 4.44 6.46 -6.62
N ILE A 118 3.16 6.15 -6.76
CA ILE A 118 2.60 5.76 -8.06
C ILE A 118 1.53 6.72 -8.55
N SER A 119 0.88 7.48 -7.67
CA SER A 119 -0.14 8.44 -8.08
C SER A 119 0.25 9.87 -7.73
N VAL A 120 -0.23 10.80 -8.54
CA VAL A 120 0.00 12.25 -8.35
C VAL A 120 -0.55 12.74 -7.01
N ASP A 121 -1.71 12.20 -6.60
CA ASP A 121 -2.34 12.49 -5.31
C ASP A 121 -1.64 11.80 -4.13
N ARG A 122 -0.64 10.96 -4.41
CA ARG A 122 0.13 10.17 -3.44
C ARG A 122 -0.72 9.20 -2.59
N GLU A 123 -1.92 8.90 -3.01
CA GLU A 123 -2.81 7.96 -2.33
C GLU A 123 -2.49 6.50 -2.64
N LYS A 124 -1.86 6.26 -3.81
CA LYS A 124 -1.50 4.92 -4.28
C LYS A 124 0.00 4.76 -4.28
N PHE A 125 0.48 3.86 -3.47
CA PHE A 125 1.92 3.62 -3.34
C PHE A 125 2.23 2.21 -2.87
N LEU A 126 3.48 1.83 -3.03
CA LEU A 126 4.01 0.62 -2.45
C LEU A 126 5.35 0.91 -1.76
N TYR A 127 5.66 0.08 -0.79
CA TYR A 127 6.96 0.08 -0.12
C TYR A 127 7.34 -1.32 0.33
N LEU A 128 8.62 -1.52 0.66
CA LEU A 128 9.14 -2.76 1.17
C LEU A 128 9.26 -2.69 2.70
N GLU A 129 8.64 -3.63 3.39
CA GLU A 129 8.73 -3.79 4.84
C GLU A 129 9.04 -5.27 5.16
N ASP A 130 10.13 -5.53 5.86
CA ASP A 130 10.57 -6.89 6.23
C ASP A 130 10.60 -7.88 5.06
N GLY A 131 11.06 -7.42 3.90
CA GLY A 131 11.14 -8.22 2.67
C GLY A 131 9.80 -8.46 1.98
N LYS A 132 8.71 -7.83 2.44
CA LYS A 132 7.39 -7.92 1.84
C LYS A 132 7.00 -6.61 1.19
N ILE A 133 6.38 -6.68 0.02
CA ILE A 133 5.76 -5.51 -0.60
C ILE A 133 4.45 -5.21 0.12
N ILE A 134 4.35 -4.00 0.62
CA ILE A 134 3.10 -3.43 1.14
C ILE A 134 2.55 -2.49 0.09
N VAL A 135 1.31 -2.70 -0.30
CA VAL A 135 0.63 -1.91 -1.32
C VAL A 135 -0.56 -1.18 -0.71
N LYS A 136 -0.69 0.10 -1.00
CA LYS A 136 -1.77 0.95 -0.54
C LYS A 136 -2.55 1.54 -1.72
N GLY A 137 -3.86 1.63 -1.56
CA GLY A 137 -4.74 2.29 -2.55
C GLY A 137 -4.91 1.56 -3.88
N MET A 138 -4.33 0.37 -4.07
CA MET A 138 -4.40 -0.38 -5.32
C MET A 138 -5.08 -1.72 -5.11
N PRO A 139 -6.30 -1.89 -5.61
CA PRO A 139 -6.93 -3.19 -5.64
C PRO A 139 -6.14 -4.13 -6.59
N TYR A 140 -6.10 -5.40 -6.26
CA TYR A 140 -5.49 -6.47 -7.07
C TYR A 140 -3.96 -6.53 -7.12
N PHE A 141 -3.24 -5.72 -6.35
CA PHE A 141 -1.84 -5.97 -6.14
C PHE A 141 -1.66 -6.90 -4.95
N TYR A 142 -0.82 -7.91 -5.08
CA TYR A 142 -0.59 -8.95 -4.08
C TYR A 142 0.85 -9.44 -4.12
N ASP A 143 1.28 -10.08 -3.05
CA ASP A 143 2.66 -10.52 -2.83
C ASP A 143 3.21 -11.38 -3.98
N GLY A 144 2.34 -12.08 -4.71
CA GLY A 144 2.74 -12.88 -5.88
C GLY A 144 3.42 -12.09 -6.99
N LEU A 145 3.14 -10.77 -7.11
CA LEU A 145 3.81 -9.91 -8.09
C LEU A 145 5.20 -9.42 -7.65
N MET A 146 5.68 -9.82 -6.47
CA MET A 146 7.03 -9.51 -5.99
C MET A 146 8.13 -9.85 -7.01
N VAL A 147 7.94 -10.92 -7.76
CA VAL A 147 8.89 -11.34 -8.79
C VAL A 147 9.16 -10.25 -9.82
N PHE A 148 8.18 -9.35 -10.05
CA PHE A 148 8.30 -8.25 -11.00
C PHE A 148 8.76 -6.93 -10.34
N TYR A 149 8.73 -6.83 -9.01
CA TYR A 149 9.07 -5.62 -8.27
C TYR A 149 10.49 -5.13 -8.53
N ASN A 150 11.46 -6.04 -8.55
CA ASN A 150 12.85 -5.67 -8.80
C ASN A 150 13.06 -5.02 -10.17
N GLN A 151 12.20 -5.32 -11.12
CA GLN A 151 12.24 -4.70 -12.44
C GLN A 151 11.77 -3.24 -12.39
N PHE A 152 10.85 -2.93 -11.49
CA PHE A 152 10.34 -1.57 -11.30
C PHE A 152 11.34 -0.62 -10.71
N LYS A 153 11.99 -1.00 -9.62
CA LYS A 153 12.95 -0.13 -8.94
C LYS A 153 14.15 0.22 -9.82
N ASN A 154 14.37 -0.55 -10.89
CA ASN A 154 15.42 -0.32 -11.85
C ASN A 154 14.97 0.47 -13.09
N LEU A 155 13.70 0.93 -13.14
CA LEU A 155 13.21 1.73 -14.25
C LEU A 155 13.93 3.08 -14.33
N ASN A 156 14.40 3.41 -15.51
CA ASN A 156 15.01 4.72 -15.78
C ASN A 156 13.93 5.72 -16.22
N PHE A 157 13.35 6.43 -15.26
CA PHE A 157 12.31 7.42 -15.50
C PHE A 157 12.77 8.69 -16.21
N TYR A 158 14.08 8.91 -16.27
CA TYR A 158 14.66 10.11 -16.89
C TYR A 158 14.94 9.96 -18.38
N ASN A 159 14.93 8.73 -18.89
CA ASN A 159 15.16 8.45 -20.32
C ASN A 159 13.96 7.73 -20.92
N LYS A 160 13.20 8.44 -21.73
CA LYS A 160 11.96 7.96 -22.33
C LYS A 160 12.14 6.69 -23.17
N SER A 161 13.15 6.64 -24.04
CA SER A 161 13.39 5.44 -24.87
C SER A 161 13.73 4.23 -24.01
N THR A 162 14.64 4.40 -23.04
CA THR A 162 15.01 3.34 -22.10
C THR A 162 13.83 2.88 -21.26
N LEU A 163 12.99 3.83 -20.82
CA LEU A 163 11.77 3.50 -20.06
C LEU A 163 10.81 2.62 -20.86
N PHE A 164 10.59 2.95 -22.14
CA PHE A 164 9.74 2.13 -23.02
C PHE A 164 10.28 0.72 -23.20
N GLU A 165 11.58 0.59 -23.45
CA GLU A 165 12.23 -0.71 -23.60
C GLU A 165 12.10 -1.54 -22.32
N GLN A 166 12.29 -0.93 -21.17
CA GLN A 166 12.14 -1.57 -19.86
C GLN A 166 10.69 -1.99 -19.59
N ILE A 167 9.70 -1.18 -19.97
CA ILE A 167 8.27 -1.54 -19.85
C ILE A 167 7.95 -2.76 -20.72
N GLU A 168 8.44 -2.80 -21.96
CA GLU A 168 8.24 -3.97 -22.83
C GLU A 168 8.96 -5.22 -22.30
N GLN A 169 10.11 -5.07 -21.65
CA GLN A 169 10.79 -6.17 -20.98
C GLN A 169 9.94 -6.71 -19.81
N ILE A 170 9.38 -5.84 -18.96
CA ILE A 170 8.48 -6.27 -17.88
C ILE A 170 7.25 -6.97 -18.43
N LYS A 171 6.66 -6.44 -19.49
CA LYS A 171 5.52 -7.05 -20.17
C LYS A 171 5.86 -8.49 -20.63
N ASN A 172 6.99 -8.65 -21.28
CA ASN A 172 7.46 -9.95 -21.73
C ASN A 172 7.71 -10.92 -20.57
N LEU A 173 8.26 -10.45 -19.44
CA LEU A 173 8.42 -11.26 -18.24
C LEU A 173 7.07 -11.72 -17.70
N VAL A 174 6.08 -10.84 -17.63
CA VAL A 174 4.72 -11.20 -17.17
C VAL A 174 4.07 -12.22 -18.11
N LEU A 175 4.10 -11.96 -19.42
CA LEU A 175 3.43 -12.81 -20.43
C LEU A 175 4.04 -14.21 -20.53
N ASN A 176 5.36 -14.32 -20.35
CA ASN A 176 6.09 -15.58 -20.45
C ASN A 176 6.27 -16.29 -19.10
N CYS A 177 5.78 -15.74 -18.00
CA CYS A 177 5.89 -16.35 -16.68
C CYS A 177 5.04 -17.64 -16.64
N GLU A 178 5.66 -18.78 -16.47
CA GLU A 178 4.99 -20.08 -16.34
C GLU A 178 4.56 -20.37 -14.89
N ASN A 179 5.14 -19.67 -13.93
CA ASN A 179 4.75 -19.80 -12.54
C ASN A 179 3.37 -19.19 -12.29
N VAL A 180 2.47 -19.96 -11.69
CA VAL A 180 1.10 -19.54 -11.37
C VAL A 180 1.05 -18.61 -10.17
N GLN A 181 1.96 -18.75 -9.22
CA GLN A 181 1.97 -18.04 -7.95
C GLN A 181 1.83 -16.51 -8.07
N PRO A 182 2.51 -15.82 -9.02
CA PRO A 182 2.36 -14.39 -9.22
C PRO A 182 0.95 -13.94 -9.59
N PHE A 183 0.10 -14.85 -10.04
CA PHE A 183 -1.25 -14.54 -10.54
C PHE A 183 -2.36 -14.97 -9.56
N LEU A 184 -2.00 -15.45 -8.39
CA LEU A 184 -2.95 -15.85 -7.36
C LEU A 184 -3.35 -14.64 -6.53
N ILE A 185 -4.62 -14.25 -6.57
CA ILE A 185 -5.18 -13.16 -5.77
C ILE A 185 -5.79 -13.79 -4.50
N PRO A 186 -5.20 -13.59 -3.32
CA PRO A 186 -5.76 -14.15 -2.09
C PRO A 186 -7.16 -13.59 -1.83
N LYS A 187 -8.14 -14.48 -1.63
CA LYS A 187 -9.51 -14.12 -1.25
C LYS A 187 -9.76 -14.37 0.24
N ASN A 188 -9.22 -15.45 0.73
CA ASN A 188 -9.14 -15.82 2.15
C ASN A 188 -7.97 -16.79 2.37
N GLU A 189 -7.83 -17.34 3.57
CA GLU A 189 -6.74 -18.26 3.93
C GLU A 189 -6.66 -19.54 3.08
N GLN A 190 -7.76 -19.95 2.45
CA GLN A 190 -7.87 -21.22 1.74
C GLN A 190 -8.21 -21.09 0.27
N THR A 191 -8.51 -19.87 -0.21
CA THR A 191 -8.98 -19.68 -1.57
C THR A 191 -8.31 -18.50 -2.24
N PHE A 192 -8.06 -18.69 -3.54
CA PHE A 192 -7.48 -17.70 -4.43
C PHE A 192 -8.44 -17.41 -5.58
N MET A 193 -8.35 -16.23 -6.12
CA MET A 193 -8.99 -15.87 -7.39
C MET A 193 -7.91 -15.79 -8.46
N VAL A 194 -8.20 -16.30 -9.65
CA VAL A 194 -7.34 -16.21 -10.84
C VAL A 194 -8.15 -15.62 -11.98
N ILE A 195 -7.55 -14.66 -12.69
CA ILE A 195 -8.15 -14.08 -13.89
C ILE A 195 -7.72 -14.92 -15.09
N THR A 196 -8.70 -15.50 -15.77
CA THR A 196 -8.50 -16.33 -16.97
C THR A 196 -9.12 -15.65 -18.20
N TYR A 197 -8.82 -16.15 -19.41
CA TYR A 197 -9.44 -15.67 -20.63
C TYR A 197 -10.99 -15.82 -20.65
N LYS A 198 -11.52 -16.72 -19.81
CA LYS A 198 -12.97 -16.95 -19.67
C LYS A 198 -13.62 -16.18 -18.51
N GLY A 199 -12.83 -15.41 -17.77
CA GLY A 199 -13.27 -14.68 -16.59
C GLY A 199 -12.51 -15.06 -15.34
N SER A 200 -12.92 -14.52 -14.19
CA SER A 200 -12.29 -14.82 -12.90
C SER A 200 -12.85 -16.14 -12.36
N ILE A 201 -11.96 -17.00 -11.91
CA ILE A 201 -12.29 -18.28 -11.26
C ILE A 201 -11.76 -18.29 -9.83
N GLU A 202 -12.49 -18.94 -8.94
CA GLU A 202 -12.06 -19.18 -7.57
C GLU A 202 -11.47 -20.60 -7.48
N ILE A 203 -10.31 -20.72 -6.85
CA ILE A 203 -9.59 -21.97 -6.69
C ILE A 203 -9.14 -22.15 -5.25
N LYS A 204 -9.03 -23.40 -4.82
CA LYS A 204 -8.47 -23.77 -3.50
C LYS A 204 -7.04 -24.27 -3.60
N ASP A 205 -6.71 -24.90 -4.69
CA ASP A 205 -5.42 -25.49 -4.92
C ASP A 205 -4.77 -24.92 -6.18
N PRO A 206 -3.69 -24.16 -6.04
CA PRO A 206 -2.96 -23.55 -7.15
C PRO A 206 -2.42 -24.55 -8.18
N ASP A 207 -2.13 -25.78 -7.76
CA ASP A 207 -1.53 -26.80 -8.63
C ASP A 207 -2.49 -27.28 -9.75
N PHE A 208 -3.78 -27.02 -9.59
CA PHE A 208 -4.79 -27.32 -10.62
C PHE A 208 -4.97 -26.23 -11.67
N VAL A 209 -4.22 -25.12 -11.58
CA VAL A 209 -4.32 -24.03 -12.55
C VAL A 209 -3.33 -24.27 -13.70
N ASP A 210 -3.86 -24.45 -14.90
CA ASP A 210 -3.01 -24.43 -16.09
C ASP A 210 -2.55 -23.00 -16.38
N PRO A 211 -1.24 -22.71 -16.33
CA PRO A 211 -0.68 -21.39 -16.60
C PRO A 211 -1.10 -20.78 -17.94
N LYS A 212 -1.46 -21.62 -18.91
CA LYS A 212 -1.92 -21.20 -20.25
C LYS A 212 -3.33 -20.63 -20.24
N THR A 213 -4.13 -20.93 -19.22
CA THR A 213 -5.49 -20.40 -19.09
C THR A 213 -5.53 -19.01 -18.48
N ILE A 214 -4.44 -18.58 -17.85
CA ILE A 214 -4.32 -17.30 -17.16
C ILE A 214 -4.26 -16.17 -18.20
N ASP A 215 -5.13 -15.18 -18.06
CA ASP A 215 -5.11 -13.96 -18.88
C ASP A 215 -4.02 -13.00 -18.38
N LYS A 216 -2.78 -13.34 -18.66
CA LYS A 216 -1.59 -12.56 -18.25
C LYS A 216 -1.60 -11.14 -18.83
N THR A 217 -2.28 -10.93 -19.95
CA THR A 217 -2.46 -9.61 -20.54
C THR A 217 -3.30 -8.71 -19.62
N LYS A 218 -4.38 -9.24 -19.04
CA LYS A 218 -5.18 -8.48 -18.07
C LYS A 218 -4.38 -8.14 -16.80
N TYR A 219 -3.55 -9.07 -16.32
CA TYR A 219 -2.68 -8.77 -15.19
C TYR A 219 -1.68 -7.67 -15.52
N PHE A 220 -1.01 -7.75 -16.68
CA PHE A 220 -0.11 -6.72 -17.13
C PHE A 220 -0.82 -5.38 -17.35
N ASP A 221 -1.97 -5.36 -18.01
CA ASP A 221 -2.76 -4.14 -18.25
C ASP A 221 -3.19 -3.50 -16.93
N HIS A 222 -3.60 -4.32 -15.98
CA HIS A 222 -3.97 -3.84 -14.65
C HIS A 222 -2.78 -3.23 -13.94
N PHE A 223 -1.67 -3.92 -13.94
CA PHE A 223 -0.39 -3.50 -13.45
C PHE A 223 0.09 -2.23 -14.17
N PHE A 224 0.03 -2.19 -15.50
CA PHE A 224 0.37 -1.02 -16.30
C PHE A 224 -0.51 0.19 -15.94
N ARG A 225 -1.80 0.00 -15.80
CA ARG A 225 -2.72 1.10 -15.42
C ARG A 225 -2.47 1.61 -14.00
N CYS A 226 -2.22 0.72 -13.07
CA CYS A 226 -1.98 1.11 -11.68
C CYS A 226 -0.62 1.76 -11.47
N PHE A 227 0.40 1.29 -12.16
CA PHE A 227 1.80 1.65 -11.92
C PHE A 227 2.44 2.49 -13.01
N LEU A 228 2.29 2.06 -14.26
CA LEU A 228 3.05 2.63 -15.37
C LEU A 228 2.31 3.75 -16.08
N ARG A 229 0.96 3.75 -16.04
CA ARG A 229 0.18 4.80 -16.69
C ARG A 229 0.39 6.16 -16.02
N SER A 230 0.54 6.19 -14.71
CA SER A 230 0.85 7.43 -13.98
C SER A 230 2.20 7.99 -14.42
N ILE A 231 3.19 7.11 -14.61
CA ILE A 231 4.52 7.45 -15.14
C ILE A 231 4.42 7.96 -16.57
N TYR A 232 3.65 7.27 -17.40
CA TYR A 232 3.59 7.48 -18.83
C TYR A 232 2.89 8.78 -19.21
N LEU A 233 1.84 9.14 -18.48
CA LEU A 233 1.06 10.36 -18.75
C LEU A 233 1.77 11.64 -18.30
N GLU A 234 2.71 11.54 -17.37
CA GLU A 234 3.47 12.70 -16.89
C GLU A 234 4.79 12.91 -17.64
N CYS A 235 5.24 11.93 -18.42
CA CYS A 235 6.40 12.05 -19.30
C CYS A 235 6.07 12.65 -20.69
N TYR A 236 4.81 12.97 -20.94
CA TYR A 236 4.31 13.65 -22.14
C TYR A 236 3.83 15.05 -21.82
#